data_ef6fd530b966a1f0118af83dfc7a5b4c
#
_entry.id   ef6fd530b966a1f0118af83dfc7a5b4c
#
_cell.length_a   1.000
_cell.length_b   1.000
_cell.length_c   1.000
_cell.angle_alpha   90.00
_cell.angle_beta   90.00
_cell.angle_gamma   90.00
#
_symmetry.space_group_name_H-M   'P 1'
#
loop_
_entity.id
_entity.type
_entity.pdbx_description
1 polymer ?
#
loop_
_entity_poly.entity_id
_entity_poly.type
_entity_poly.pdbx_seq_one_letter_code
_entity_poly.pdbx_strand_id
1 'polypeptide(L)' 'MIQDLAISYVCDGIETTLTVKDDCYDNIPYNLSAMFERVIRDTNANPQIIIENLKIAFEHE' A
#
# COMPACT_ATOMS: atom_id res chain seq x y z
N MET A 1 18.40 4.80 1.29
CA MET A 1 17.86 3.43 1.34
C MET A 1 16.75 3.33 2.37
N ILE A 2 15.64 2.72 2.02
CA ILE A 2 14.55 2.44 2.96
C ILE A 2 14.84 1.11 3.63
N GLN A 3 14.86 1.10 4.97
CA GLN A 3 15.10 -0.13 5.71
C GLN A 3 13.81 -0.87 6.01
N ASP A 4 12.77 -0.13 6.39
CA ASP A 4 11.49 -0.72 6.73
C ASP A 4 10.37 -0.04 5.95
N LEU A 5 9.44 -0.82 5.48
CA LEU A 5 8.22 -0.36 4.83
C LEU A 5 7.04 -0.92 5.61
N ALA A 6 6.16 -0.05 6.10
CA ALA A 6 5.03 -0.48 6.91
C ALA A 6 3.76 0.28 6.55
N ILE A 7 2.62 -0.41 6.64
CA ILE A 7 1.31 0.18 6.51
C ILE A 7 0.40 -0.39 7.60
N SER A 8 -0.37 0.49 8.23
CA SER A 8 -1.33 0.10 9.27
C SER A 8 -2.71 0.61 8.91
N TYR A 9 -3.72 -0.19 9.24
CA TYR A 9 -5.11 0.20 9.02
C TYR A 9 -6.03 -0.53 10.00
N VAL A 10 -7.23 0.02 10.18
CA VAL A 10 -8.26 -0.59 11.00
C VAL A 10 -9.46 -0.89 10.11
N CYS A 11 -9.91 -2.13 10.12
CA CYS A 11 -11.07 -2.56 9.37
C CYS A 11 -11.95 -3.42 10.28
N ASP A 12 -13.23 -3.04 10.40
CA ASP A 12 -14.20 -3.72 11.27
C ASP A 12 -13.71 -3.86 12.74
N GLY A 13 -13.02 -2.83 13.23
CA GLY A 13 -12.49 -2.81 14.59
C GLY A 13 -11.21 -3.62 14.79
N ILE A 14 -10.70 -4.23 13.72
CA ILE A 14 -9.46 -5.01 13.77
C ILE A 14 -8.31 -4.19 13.20
N GLU A 15 -7.27 -3.99 14.01
CA GLU A 15 -6.06 -3.31 13.58
C GLU A 15 -5.10 -4.31 12.91
N THR A 16 -4.65 -3.95 11.72
CA THR A 16 -3.70 -4.77 10.96
C THR A 16 -2.49 -3.92 10.61
N THR A 17 -1.31 -4.48 10.82
CA THR A 17 -0.04 -3.85 10.41
C THR A 17 0.72 -4.80 9.50
N LEU A 18 1.08 -4.31 8.32
CA LEU A 18 1.89 -5.04 7.36
C LEU A 18 3.28 -4.40 7.35
N THR A 19 4.32 -5.19 7.52
CA THR A 19 5.68 -4.68 7.59
C THR A 19 6.60 -5.52 6.71
N VAL A 20 7.43 -4.83 5.91
CA VAL A 20 8.54 -5.44 5.19
C VAL A 20 9.80 -4.80 5.72
N LYS A 21 10.72 -5.60 6.25
CA LYS A 21 11.96 -5.11 6.82
C LYS A 21 13.11 -5.24 5.83
N ASP A 22 14.06 -4.32 5.97
CA ASP A 22 15.28 -4.30 5.14
C ASP A 22 14.98 -4.21 3.65
N ASP A 23 13.95 -3.42 3.30
CA ASP A 23 13.57 -3.25 1.90
C ASP A 23 14.59 -2.38 1.17
N CYS A 24 14.76 -2.64 -0.12
CA CYS A 24 15.61 -1.84 -0.98
C CYS A 24 14.81 -1.25 -2.13
N TYR A 25 15.39 -0.27 -2.83
CA TYR A 25 14.68 0.45 -3.89
C TYR A 25 14.10 -0.45 -4.97
N ASP A 26 14.80 -1.52 -5.31
CA ASP A 26 14.34 -2.43 -6.37
C ASP A 26 13.11 -3.23 -5.94
N ASN A 27 12.94 -3.45 -4.65
CA ASN A 27 11.83 -4.24 -4.11
C ASN A 27 10.62 -3.41 -3.70
N ILE A 28 10.78 -2.09 -3.53
CA ILE A 28 9.70 -1.21 -3.07
C ILE A 28 8.43 -1.32 -3.92
N PRO A 29 8.48 -1.21 -5.26
CA PRO A 29 7.26 -1.31 -6.06
C PRO A 29 6.53 -2.64 -5.86
N TYR A 30 7.27 -3.74 -5.79
CA TYR A 30 6.71 -5.06 -5.58
C TYR A 30 6.05 -5.16 -4.20
N ASN A 31 6.76 -4.75 -3.16
CA ASN A 31 6.28 -4.86 -1.79
C ASN A 31 5.11 -3.92 -1.51
N LEU A 32 5.14 -2.69 -2.05
CA LEU A 32 4.00 -1.77 -1.97
C LEU A 32 2.77 -2.34 -2.64
N SER A 33 2.92 -2.94 -3.81
CA SER A 33 1.80 -3.55 -4.53
C SER A 33 1.19 -4.70 -3.73
N ALA A 34 2.02 -5.52 -3.10
CA ALA A 34 1.54 -6.61 -2.26
C ALA A 34 0.79 -6.10 -1.02
N MET A 35 1.30 -5.05 -0.39
CA MET A 35 0.63 -4.42 0.75
C MET A 35 -0.72 -3.82 0.36
N PHE A 36 -0.78 -3.09 -0.75
CA PHE A 36 -2.02 -2.53 -1.24
C PHE A 36 -3.03 -3.61 -1.62
N GLU A 37 -2.59 -4.70 -2.22
CA GLU A 37 -3.47 -5.83 -2.50
C GLU A 37 -4.14 -6.33 -1.22
N ARG A 38 -3.36 -6.48 -0.14
CA ARG A 38 -3.90 -6.94 1.13
C ARG A 38 -4.91 -5.94 1.71
N VAL A 39 -4.58 -4.66 1.70
CA VAL A 39 -5.49 -3.61 2.18
C VAL A 39 -6.79 -3.60 1.36
N ILE A 40 -6.67 -3.70 0.04
CA ILE A 40 -7.83 -3.71 -0.86
C ILE A 40 -8.73 -4.90 -0.56
N ARG A 41 -8.17 -6.09 -0.37
CA ARG A 41 -8.95 -7.28 -0.04
C ARG A 41 -9.65 -7.14 1.30
N ASP A 42 -8.96 -6.63 2.33
CA ASP A 42 -9.52 -6.52 3.67
C ASP A 42 -10.59 -5.43 3.77
N THR A 43 -10.45 -4.33 3.02
CA THR A 43 -11.37 -3.19 3.07
C THR A 43 -12.44 -3.24 1.98
N ASN A 44 -12.32 -4.14 1.03
CA ASN A 44 -13.19 -4.24 -0.16
C ASN A 44 -13.21 -2.95 -0.98
N ALA A 45 -12.11 -2.22 -1.01
CA ALA A 45 -11.97 -1.00 -1.80
C ALA A 45 -11.89 -1.33 -3.29
N ASN A 46 -12.26 -0.35 -4.13
CA ASN A 46 -12.18 -0.52 -5.58
C ASN A 46 -10.77 -0.17 -6.08
N PRO A 47 -10.01 -1.15 -6.60
CA PRO A 47 -8.64 -0.87 -7.05
C PRO A 47 -8.56 0.11 -8.21
N GLN A 48 -9.56 0.16 -9.08
CA GLN A 48 -9.55 1.09 -10.21
C GLN A 48 -9.64 2.55 -9.76
N ILE A 49 -10.43 2.82 -8.73
CA ILE A 49 -10.53 4.17 -8.17
C ILE A 49 -9.22 4.57 -7.50
N ILE A 50 -8.56 3.65 -6.81
CA ILE A 50 -7.25 3.91 -6.20
C ILE A 50 -6.22 4.26 -7.27
N ILE A 51 -6.17 3.48 -8.35
CA ILE A 51 -5.24 3.71 -9.45
C ILE A 51 -5.48 5.08 -10.11
N GLU A 52 -6.75 5.43 -10.37
CA GLU A 52 -7.10 6.71 -10.97
C GLU A 52 -6.70 7.88 -10.08
N ASN A 53 -6.96 7.78 -8.78
CA ASN A 53 -6.59 8.83 -7.83
C ASN A 53 -5.07 9.00 -7.73
N LEU A 54 -4.31 7.91 -7.78
CA LEU A 54 -2.86 7.99 -7.79
C LEU A 54 -2.34 8.67 -9.06
N LYS A 55 -2.90 8.35 -10.21
CA LYS A 55 -2.53 9.01 -11.46
C LYS A 55 -2.78 10.50 -11.41
N ILE A 56 -3.95 10.91 -10.92
CA ILE A 56 -4.30 12.33 -10.79
C ILE A 56 -3.31 13.03 -9.86
N ALA A 57 -2.98 12.42 -8.72
CA ALA A 57 -2.05 13.00 -7.75
C ALA A 57 -0.68 13.24 -8.37
N PHE A 58 -0.16 12.30 -9.16
CA PHE A 58 1.15 12.45 -9.78
C PHE A 58 1.14 13.38 -11.00
N GLU A 59 0.02 13.50 -11.70
CA GLU A 59 -0.12 14.42 -12.84
C GLU A 59 -0.14 15.89 -12.42
N HIS A 60 -0.51 16.18 -11.16
CA HIS A 60 -0.61 17.54 -10.64
C HIS A 60 0.64 18.03 -9.92
N GLU A 61 1.70 17.29 -9.92
CA GLU A 61 2.98 17.71 -9.34
C GLU A 61 3.79 18.64 -10.23
#